data_893ab778f8e4fcb6a0ad70149340c50e
#
_entry.id   893ab778f8e4fcb6a0ad70149340c50e
#
_cell.length_a   1.000
_cell.length_b   1.000
_cell.length_c   1.000
_cell.angle_alpha   90.00
_cell.angle_beta   90.00
_cell.angle_gamma   90.00
#
_symmetry.space_group_name_H-M   'P 1'
#
loop_
_entity.id
_entity.type
_entity.pdbx_description
1 polymer ?
#
loop_
_entity_poly.entity_id
_entity_poly.type
_entity_poly.pdbx_seq_one_letter_code
_entity_poly.pdbx_strand_id
1 'polypeptide(L)'
;MLKKVDPVERILLRHKKISEKVLQEVKTNNLHSHNFLGKTLVDHGYIHTQTLLETLGAELRLPYIKKDQFPKSGLPVEGLSISDTFLREKVILPLQLKDDTLIIAVFDPFDQYTIEDLKVSLGKNIRVVLSGEQDILESIEAHYGEGGSSAMDRMVDNINDEDLHGLDSLDERTEHIRDMASEAPVIKLVNHIISEAIESRASDIHLEPFDDELLLRYRIDGILHEFDHPPKRLSSAITTRIKIMAKMDISERRLPQDGRIKLKILGKDIDMRV
;
A
#
# COMPACT_ATOMS: atom_id res chain seq x y z
N MET A 1 -27.89 -26.91 -13.26
CA MET A 1 -26.90 -25.82 -13.14
C MET A 1 -25.58 -26.31 -13.72
N LEU A 2 -25.13 -25.78 -14.84
CA LEU A 2 -23.83 -26.07 -15.40
C LEU A 2 -22.76 -25.55 -14.44
N LYS A 3 -21.94 -26.41 -13.83
CA LYS A 3 -20.79 -26.00 -13.01
C LYS A 3 -19.89 -25.14 -13.92
N LYS A 4 -19.69 -23.89 -13.55
CA LYS A 4 -18.78 -22.96 -14.23
C LYS A 4 -17.39 -23.54 -14.09
N VAL A 5 -16.81 -24.04 -15.18
CA VAL A 5 -15.48 -24.63 -15.19
C VAL A 5 -14.46 -23.51 -14.91
N ASP A 6 -13.56 -23.73 -13.97
CA ASP A 6 -12.51 -22.77 -13.62
C ASP A 6 -11.65 -22.46 -14.86
N PRO A 7 -11.36 -21.17 -15.14
CA PRO A 7 -10.55 -20.80 -16.30
C PRO A 7 -9.17 -21.47 -16.32
N VAL A 8 -8.51 -21.59 -15.14
CA VAL A 8 -7.20 -22.23 -14.99
C VAL A 8 -7.27 -23.70 -15.39
N GLU A 9 -8.27 -24.42 -14.87
CA GLU A 9 -8.51 -25.81 -15.22
C GLU A 9 -8.61 -26.02 -16.73
N ARG A 10 -9.45 -25.23 -17.37
CA ARG A 10 -9.67 -25.32 -18.82
C ARG A 10 -8.39 -25.08 -19.61
N ILE A 11 -7.58 -24.09 -19.21
CA ILE A 11 -6.33 -23.74 -19.87
C ILE A 11 -5.31 -24.87 -19.70
N LEU A 12 -5.09 -25.34 -18.46
CA LEU A 12 -4.08 -26.35 -18.16
C LEU A 12 -4.40 -27.71 -18.80
N LEU A 13 -5.68 -28.10 -18.84
CA LEU A 13 -6.10 -29.32 -19.59
C LEU A 13 -5.86 -29.18 -21.06
N ARG A 14 -6.24 -28.05 -21.70
CA ARG A 14 -6.02 -27.79 -23.11
C ARG A 14 -4.55 -27.92 -23.50
N HIS A 15 -3.66 -27.37 -22.66
CA HIS A 15 -2.22 -27.42 -22.89
C HIS A 15 -1.56 -28.71 -22.37
N LYS A 16 -2.33 -29.69 -21.90
CA LYS A 16 -1.85 -30.97 -21.37
C LYS A 16 -0.80 -30.82 -20.25
N LYS A 17 -0.91 -29.77 -19.44
CA LYS A 17 0.00 -29.50 -18.33
C LYS A 17 -0.40 -30.22 -17.05
N ILE A 18 -1.65 -30.67 -16.97
CA ILE A 18 -2.21 -31.39 -15.84
C ILE A 18 -3.22 -32.44 -16.35
N SER A 19 -3.41 -33.53 -15.61
CA SER A 19 -4.41 -34.56 -15.95
C SER A 19 -5.73 -34.31 -15.22
N GLU A 20 -6.84 -34.82 -15.78
CA GLU A 20 -8.16 -34.75 -15.12
C GLU A 20 -8.16 -35.42 -13.73
N LYS A 21 -7.36 -36.49 -13.55
CA LYS A 21 -7.23 -37.20 -12.29
C LYS A 21 -6.68 -36.29 -11.19
N VAL A 22 -5.60 -35.55 -11.49
CA VAL A 22 -4.99 -34.58 -10.55
C VAL A 22 -5.97 -33.45 -10.21
N LEU A 23 -6.71 -32.96 -11.18
CA LEU A 23 -7.73 -31.93 -10.94
C LEU A 23 -8.85 -32.41 -10.04
N GLN A 24 -9.31 -33.65 -10.22
CA GLN A 24 -10.31 -34.25 -9.33
C GLN A 24 -9.79 -34.41 -7.92
N GLU A 25 -8.55 -34.84 -7.76
CA GLU A 25 -7.89 -34.97 -6.45
C GLU A 25 -7.78 -33.61 -5.73
N VAL A 26 -7.32 -32.57 -6.42
CA VAL A 26 -7.22 -31.21 -5.88
C VAL A 26 -8.60 -30.65 -5.51
N LYS A 27 -9.60 -30.85 -6.35
CA LYS A 27 -10.98 -30.41 -6.07
C LYS A 27 -11.58 -31.12 -4.86
N THR A 28 -11.29 -32.40 -4.68
CA THR A 28 -11.79 -33.18 -3.54
C THR A 28 -11.16 -32.72 -2.24
N ASN A 29 -9.87 -32.36 -2.26
CA ASN A 29 -9.13 -31.90 -1.09
C ASN A 29 -9.39 -30.40 -0.75
N ASN A 30 -9.94 -29.63 -1.70
CA ASN A 30 -10.13 -28.17 -1.58
C ASN A 30 -11.59 -27.72 -1.67
N LEU A 31 -12.55 -28.54 -1.32
CA LEU A 31 -13.99 -28.25 -1.42
C LEU A 31 -14.44 -26.93 -0.73
N HIS A 32 -13.57 -26.27 0.02
CA HIS A 32 -13.90 -25.06 0.80
C HIS A 32 -12.91 -23.89 0.62
N SER A 33 -11.93 -23.95 -0.31
CA SER A 33 -11.03 -22.82 -0.51
C SER A 33 -11.45 -21.96 -1.71
N HIS A 34 -11.67 -20.67 -1.48
CA HIS A 34 -11.88 -19.66 -2.53
C HIS A 34 -10.55 -19.18 -3.16
N ASN A 35 -9.48 -19.97 -3.00
CA ASN A 35 -8.16 -19.61 -3.48
C ASN A 35 -8.01 -19.87 -4.97
N PHE A 36 -7.13 -19.10 -5.62
CA PHE A 36 -6.71 -19.28 -6.99
C PHE A 36 -6.23 -20.74 -7.21
N LEU A 37 -6.91 -21.46 -8.13
CA LEU A 37 -6.60 -22.86 -8.40
C LEU A 37 -5.12 -23.07 -8.79
N GLY A 38 -4.54 -22.10 -9.53
CA GLY A 38 -3.14 -22.13 -9.90
C GLY A 38 -2.21 -22.19 -8.69
N LYS A 39 -2.49 -21.43 -7.63
CA LYS A 39 -1.75 -21.46 -6.37
C LYS A 39 -1.83 -22.85 -5.71
N THR A 40 -3.02 -23.38 -5.60
CA THR A 40 -3.23 -24.70 -5.00
C THR A 40 -2.44 -25.80 -5.75
N LEU A 41 -2.41 -25.74 -7.08
CA LEU A 41 -1.65 -26.71 -7.88
C LEU A 41 -0.13 -26.58 -7.68
N VAL A 42 0.37 -25.38 -7.49
CA VAL A 42 1.79 -25.12 -7.21
C VAL A 42 2.15 -25.56 -5.79
N ASP A 43 1.36 -25.19 -4.79
CA ASP A 43 1.61 -25.50 -3.37
C ASP A 43 1.64 -27.00 -3.10
N HIS A 44 0.85 -27.77 -3.84
CA HIS A 44 0.85 -29.23 -3.76
C HIS A 44 1.85 -29.92 -4.71
N GLY A 45 2.66 -29.15 -5.45
CA GLY A 45 3.70 -29.69 -6.32
C GLY A 45 3.21 -30.34 -7.62
N TYR A 46 1.94 -30.16 -8.00
CA TYR A 46 1.39 -30.73 -9.24
C TYR A 46 1.89 -30.00 -10.50
N ILE A 47 2.29 -28.73 -10.36
CA ILE A 47 2.86 -27.93 -11.44
C ILE A 47 3.88 -26.95 -10.89
N HIS A 48 4.94 -26.68 -11.65
CA HIS A 48 5.89 -25.63 -11.29
C HIS A 48 5.34 -24.24 -11.61
N THR A 49 5.58 -23.26 -10.75
CA THR A 49 5.15 -21.84 -10.90
C THR A 49 5.46 -21.30 -12.30
N GLN A 50 6.69 -21.51 -12.77
CA GLN A 50 7.11 -21.05 -14.11
C GLN A 50 6.24 -21.66 -15.20
N THR A 51 6.01 -22.99 -15.17
CA THR A 51 5.18 -23.69 -16.18
C THR A 51 3.73 -23.21 -16.17
N LEU A 52 3.17 -22.96 -14.97
CA LEU A 52 1.84 -22.39 -14.81
C LEU A 52 1.74 -21.02 -15.48
N LEU A 53 2.64 -20.10 -15.09
CA LEU A 53 2.59 -18.71 -15.53
C LEU A 53 2.91 -18.55 -17.03
N GLU A 54 3.87 -19.32 -17.56
CA GLU A 54 4.14 -19.37 -19.01
C GLU A 54 2.90 -19.86 -19.79
N THR A 55 2.20 -20.88 -19.27
CA THR A 55 1.01 -21.43 -19.93
C THR A 55 -0.15 -20.44 -19.90
N LEU A 56 -0.39 -19.81 -18.74
CA LEU A 56 -1.41 -18.78 -18.59
C LEU A 56 -1.07 -17.54 -19.44
N GLY A 57 0.18 -17.12 -19.43
CA GLY A 57 0.66 -15.98 -20.21
C GLY A 57 0.47 -16.16 -21.70
N ALA A 58 0.78 -17.33 -22.23
CA ALA A 58 0.58 -17.67 -23.63
C ALA A 58 -0.90 -17.64 -24.02
N GLU A 59 -1.79 -18.22 -23.20
CA GLU A 59 -3.23 -18.27 -23.49
C GLU A 59 -3.90 -16.89 -23.34
N LEU A 60 -3.53 -16.12 -22.30
CA LEU A 60 -4.10 -14.82 -22.00
C LEU A 60 -3.41 -13.65 -22.74
N ARG A 61 -2.33 -13.93 -23.47
CA ARG A 61 -1.47 -12.93 -24.10
C ARG A 61 -0.91 -11.90 -23.10
N LEU A 62 -0.57 -12.37 -21.91
CA LEU A 62 0.07 -11.58 -20.86
C LEU A 62 1.55 -11.94 -20.80
N PRO A 63 2.47 -10.97 -20.72
CA PRO A 63 3.88 -11.25 -20.53
C PRO A 63 4.11 -11.86 -19.15
N TYR A 64 4.95 -12.91 -19.08
CA TYR A 64 5.50 -13.45 -17.85
C TYR A 64 6.92 -12.89 -17.66
N ILE A 65 7.17 -12.32 -16.50
CA ILE A 65 8.47 -11.74 -16.13
C ILE A 65 8.91 -12.30 -14.78
N LYS A 66 10.24 -12.45 -14.60
CA LYS A 66 10.89 -12.87 -13.35
C LYS A 66 11.40 -11.65 -12.59
N LYS A 67 11.76 -11.84 -11.33
CA LYS A 67 12.29 -10.78 -10.44
C LYS A 67 13.50 -10.04 -11.06
N ASP A 68 14.40 -10.74 -11.77
CA ASP A 68 15.57 -10.13 -12.43
C ASP A 68 15.20 -9.18 -13.58
N GLN A 69 13.98 -9.27 -14.09
CA GLN A 69 13.42 -8.41 -15.14
C GLN A 69 12.59 -7.24 -14.58
N PHE A 70 12.43 -7.16 -13.28
CA PHE A 70 11.76 -6.01 -12.65
C PHE A 70 12.60 -4.74 -12.82
N PRO A 71 11.97 -3.55 -12.84
CA PRO A 71 12.70 -2.30 -12.90
C PRO A 71 13.71 -2.20 -11.75
N LYS A 72 14.97 -1.90 -12.07
CA LYS A 72 16.04 -1.75 -11.06
C LYS A 72 15.99 -0.41 -10.31
N SER A 73 15.24 0.53 -10.82
CA SER A 73 15.04 1.87 -10.25
C SER A 73 13.57 2.28 -10.42
N GLY A 74 13.08 3.15 -9.55
CA GLY A 74 11.69 3.63 -9.59
C GLY A 74 10.70 2.69 -8.90
N LEU A 75 11.17 1.76 -8.06
CA LEU A 75 10.38 1.07 -7.07
C LEU A 75 10.72 1.65 -5.68
N PRO A 76 9.71 1.90 -4.91
CA PRO A 76 8.29 1.85 -5.22
C PRO A 76 7.86 2.96 -6.17
N VAL A 77 6.77 2.76 -6.88
CA VAL A 77 6.29 3.71 -7.90
C VAL A 77 5.81 5.00 -7.23
N GLU A 78 6.48 6.10 -7.53
CA GLU A 78 6.14 7.42 -6.98
C GLU A 78 4.72 7.86 -7.31
N GLY A 79 4.08 8.52 -6.35
CA GLY A 79 2.74 9.10 -6.53
C GLY A 79 1.58 8.10 -6.42
N LEU A 80 1.84 6.86 -6.01
CA LEU A 80 0.81 5.87 -5.72
C LEU A 80 0.67 5.70 -4.21
N SER A 81 -0.56 5.89 -3.70
CA SER A 81 -0.90 5.58 -2.31
C SER A 81 -1.59 4.21 -2.27
N ILE A 82 -0.80 3.15 -2.21
CA ILE A 82 -1.27 1.77 -2.06
C ILE A 82 -0.57 1.21 -0.82
N SER A 83 -1.36 0.67 0.14
CA SER A 83 -0.78 0.08 1.34
C SER A 83 -0.01 -1.21 1.01
N ASP A 84 1.10 -1.46 1.71
CA ASP A 84 1.88 -2.69 1.58
C ASP A 84 1.07 -3.93 1.99
N THR A 85 0.20 -3.79 3.00
CA THR A 85 -0.74 -4.82 3.41
C THR A 85 -1.64 -5.26 2.26
N PHE A 86 -2.21 -4.31 1.51
CA PHE A 86 -3.01 -4.61 0.31
C PHE A 86 -2.17 -5.31 -0.76
N LEU A 87 -0.94 -4.82 -1.01
CA LEU A 87 -0.04 -5.42 -1.99
C LEU A 87 0.30 -6.87 -1.63
N ARG A 88 0.55 -7.16 -0.34
CA ARG A 88 0.83 -8.51 0.18
C ARG A 88 -0.39 -9.42 0.09
N GLU A 89 -1.54 -8.96 0.56
CA GLU A 89 -2.77 -9.76 0.55
C GLU A 89 -3.22 -10.13 -0.87
N LYS A 90 -3.08 -9.20 -1.81
CA LYS A 90 -3.49 -9.40 -3.21
C LYS A 90 -2.39 -9.95 -4.10
N VAL A 91 -1.16 -10.07 -3.57
CA VAL A 91 0.03 -10.50 -4.32
C VAL A 91 0.18 -9.69 -5.60
N ILE A 92 0.21 -8.36 -5.46
CA ILE A 92 0.32 -7.40 -6.55
C ILE A 92 1.52 -6.49 -6.31
N LEU A 93 2.37 -6.30 -7.31
CA LEU A 93 3.50 -5.39 -7.27
C LEU A 93 3.35 -4.32 -8.35
N PRO A 94 3.18 -3.03 -7.99
CA PRO A 94 3.32 -1.94 -8.95
C PRO A 94 4.77 -1.87 -9.45
N LEU A 95 4.95 -1.91 -10.77
CA LEU A 95 6.28 -1.93 -11.38
C LEU A 95 6.70 -0.59 -11.98
N GLN A 96 5.78 0.07 -12.66
CA GLN A 96 6.07 1.31 -13.36
C GLN A 96 4.79 2.07 -13.69
N LEU A 97 4.83 3.38 -13.50
CA LEU A 97 3.82 4.30 -14.03
C LEU A 97 4.39 4.99 -15.27
N LYS A 98 3.78 4.79 -16.43
CA LYS A 98 4.16 5.44 -17.67
C LYS A 98 2.95 6.13 -18.28
N ASP A 99 3.08 7.44 -18.49
CA ASP A 99 1.99 8.31 -18.89
C ASP A 99 0.81 8.17 -17.90
N ASP A 100 -0.30 7.58 -18.30
CA ASP A 100 -1.47 7.32 -17.43
C ASP A 100 -1.72 5.82 -17.22
N THR A 101 -0.72 4.98 -17.46
CA THR A 101 -0.83 3.53 -17.37
C THR A 101 0.11 2.98 -16.30
N LEU A 102 -0.45 2.35 -15.28
CA LEU A 102 0.28 1.62 -14.26
C LEU A 102 0.47 0.17 -14.69
N ILE A 103 1.71 -0.27 -14.77
CA ILE A 103 2.08 -1.67 -15.00
C ILE A 103 2.18 -2.36 -13.64
N ILE A 104 1.42 -3.44 -13.46
CA ILE A 104 1.43 -4.24 -12.23
C ILE A 104 1.83 -5.69 -12.54
N ALA A 105 2.65 -6.29 -11.67
CA ALA A 105 2.86 -7.73 -11.66
C ALA A 105 1.83 -8.39 -10.75
N VAL A 106 1.22 -9.48 -11.22
CA VAL A 106 0.24 -10.27 -10.47
C VAL A 106 0.56 -11.76 -10.57
N PHE A 107 0.21 -12.51 -9.55
CA PHE A 107 0.27 -13.97 -9.59
C PHE A 107 -1.04 -14.57 -10.14
N ASP A 108 -2.19 -14.00 -9.74
CA ASP A 108 -3.52 -14.40 -10.22
C ASP A 108 -4.06 -13.42 -11.27
N PRO A 109 -4.04 -13.78 -12.57
CA PRO A 109 -4.58 -12.92 -13.62
C PRO A 109 -6.12 -12.92 -13.69
N PHE A 110 -6.80 -13.75 -12.90
CA PHE A 110 -8.26 -13.87 -12.92
C PHE A 110 -8.94 -13.07 -11.81
N ASP A 111 -8.18 -12.47 -10.90
CA ASP A 111 -8.72 -11.52 -9.91
C ASP A 111 -9.00 -10.16 -10.55
N GLN A 112 -9.95 -10.18 -11.51
CA GLN A 112 -10.38 -8.98 -12.23
C GLN A 112 -11.00 -7.94 -11.29
N TYR A 113 -11.57 -8.38 -10.17
CA TYR A 113 -12.18 -7.49 -9.19
C TYR A 113 -11.13 -6.56 -8.58
N THR A 114 -10.03 -7.11 -8.11
CA THR A 114 -8.92 -6.32 -7.55
C THR A 114 -8.28 -5.40 -8.60
N ILE A 115 -8.14 -5.87 -9.86
CA ILE A 115 -7.59 -5.06 -10.96
C ILE A 115 -8.49 -3.87 -11.30
N GLU A 116 -9.82 -4.07 -11.38
CA GLU A 116 -10.78 -2.99 -11.64
C GLU A 116 -10.89 -2.03 -10.44
N ASP A 117 -10.81 -2.53 -9.21
CA ASP A 117 -10.80 -1.72 -8.00
C ASP A 117 -9.58 -0.79 -7.96
N LEU A 118 -8.40 -1.29 -8.26
CA LEU A 118 -7.17 -0.50 -8.41
C LEU A 118 -7.32 0.58 -9.50
N LYS A 119 -7.90 0.22 -10.65
CA LYS A 119 -8.12 1.16 -11.74
C LYS A 119 -9.04 2.31 -11.35
N VAL A 120 -10.12 2.01 -10.63
CA VAL A 120 -11.08 3.01 -10.15
C VAL A 120 -10.45 3.86 -9.04
N SER A 121 -9.80 3.24 -8.07
CA SER A 121 -9.22 3.92 -6.90
C SER A 121 -8.07 4.85 -7.28
N LEU A 122 -7.23 4.43 -8.22
CA LEU A 122 -6.08 5.22 -8.66
C LEU A 122 -6.40 6.19 -9.81
N GLY A 123 -7.54 6.02 -10.48
CA GLY A 123 -7.86 6.79 -11.68
C GLY A 123 -6.88 6.56 -12.84
N LYS A 124 -6.23 5.39 -12.90
CA LYS A 124 -5.19 5.02 -13.87
C LYS A 124 -5.59 3.84 -14.72
N ASN A 125 -5.07 3.77 -15.94
CA ASN A 125 -5.14 2.55 -16.71
C ASN A 125 -4.21 1.49 -16.12
N ILE A 126 -4.66 0.24 -16.06
CA ILE A 126 -3.87 -0.86 -15.51
C ILE A 126 -3.42 -1.79 -16.64
N ARG A 127 -2.13 -2.11 -16.68
CA ARG A 127 -1.55 -3.13 -17.54
C ARG A 127 -0.95 -4.23 -16.68
N VAL A 128 -1.42 -5.45 -16.90
CA VAL A 128 -1.03 -6.63 -16.12
C VAL A 128 0.13 -7.35 -16.79
N VAL A 129 1.10 -7.78 -15.98
CA VAL A 129 2.11 -8.78 -16.34
C VAL A 129 2.07 -9.88 -15.28
N LEU A 130 2.45 -11.11 -15.65
CA LEU A 130 2.48 -12.24 -14.73
C LEU A 130 3.85 -12.33 -14.05
N SER A 131 3.85 -12.68 -12.76
CA SER A 131 5.08 -13.01 -12.04
C SER A 131 4.82 -14.04 -10.94
N GLY A 132 5.90 -14.68 -10.46
CA GLY A 132 5.82 -15.63 -9.36
C GLY A 132 5.38 -14.96 -8.06
N GLU A 133 4.55 -15.66 -7.26
CA GLU A 133 4.12 -15.16 -5.95
C GLU A 133 5.33 -14.76 -5.08
N GLN A 134 6.34 -15.63 -5.01
CA GLN A 134 7.54 -15.38 -4.23
C GLN A 134 8.32 -14.16 -4.75
N ASP A 135 8.49 -14.02 -6.08
CA ASP A 135 9.16 -12.87 -6.69
C ASP A 135 8.46 -11.56 -6.34
N ILE A 136 7.12 -11.56 -6.33
CA ILE A 136 6.28 -10.41 -5.96
C ILE A 136 6.45 -10.10 -4.47
N LEU A 137 6.26 -11.08 -3.58
CA LEU A 137 6.34 -10.87 -2.13
C LEU A 137 7.72 -10.43 -1.66
N GLU A 138 8.79 -11.04 -2.18
CA GLU A 138 10.17 -10.61 -1.89
C GLU A 138 10.45 -9.18 -2.38
N SER A 139 9.83 -8.77 -3.49
CA SER A 139 10.00 -7.41 -4.01
C SER A 139 9.15 -6.39 -3.22
N ILE A 140 7.97 -6.79 -2.74
CA ILE A 140 7.19 -5.97 -1.81
C ILE A 140 7.99 -5.78 -0.53
N GLU A 141 8.56 -6.84 0.06
CA GLU A 141 9.39 -6.76 1.26
C GLU A 141 10.58 -5.82 1.07
N ALA A 142 11.26 -5.93 -0.07
CA ALA A 142 12.46 -5.14 -0.35
C ALA A 142 12.18 -3.65 -0.62
N HIS A 143 10.99 -3.31 -1.12
CA HIS A 143 10.69 -1.95 -1.60
C HIS A 143 9.51 -1.29 -0.87
N TYR A 144 8.66 -2.05 -0.18
CA TYR A 144 7.47 -1.60 0.52
C TYR A 144 7.38 -2.15 1.96
N GLY A 145 8.30 -3.05 2.39
CA GLY A 145 8.33 -3.63 3.72
C GLY A 145 9.10 -2.78 4.73
N GLU A 146 9.06 -3.14 6.00
CA GLU A 146 9.72 -2.45 7.12
C GLU A 146 11.24 -2.22 6.95
N GLY A 147 11.89 -2.88 6.00
CA GLY A 147 13.31 -2.68 5.66
C GLY A 147 13.57 -1.86 4.39
N GLY A 148 12.55 -1.60 3.57
CA GLY A 148 12.58 -0.63 2.48
C GLY A 148 11.97 0.67 2.98
N SER A 149 12.52 1.85 2.63
CA SER A 149 11.97 3.13 3.09
C SER A 149 10.45 3.16 2.97
N SER A 150 9.78 3.33 4.10
CA SER A 150 8.32 3.35 4.18
C SER A 150 7.76 4.44 3.27
N ALA A 151 6.46 4.38 2.93
CA ALA A 151 5.82 5.49 2.24
C ALA A 151 6.05 6.80 3.01
N MET A 152 6.11 6.69 4.33
CA MET A 152 6.43 7.78 5.25
C MET A 152 7.88 8.26 5.10
N ASP A 153 8.87 7.37 5.08
CA ASP A 153 10.28 7.72 4.90
C ASP A 153 10.52 8.45 3.58
N ARG A 154 9.91 7.99 2.50
CA ARG A 154 10.01 8.65 1.19
C ARG A 154 9.36 10.02 1.12
N MET A 155 8.25 10.22 1.84
CA MET A 155 7.63 11.54 1.98
C MET A 155 8.54 12.48 2.78
N VAL A 156 9.30 11.90 3.71
CA VAL A 156 10.25 12.60 4.57
C VAL A 156 11.55 12.95 3.83
N ASP A 157 12.10 12.04 3.02
CA ASP A 157 13.32 12.28 2.23
C ASP A 157 13.17 13.44 1.23
N ASN A 158 11.93 13.77 0.85
CA ASN A 158 11.62 14.95 0.03
C ASN A 158 11.55 16.26 0.83
N ILE A 159 11.76 16.23 2.15
CA ILE A 159 11.83 17.41 3.01
C ILE A 159 13.30 17.74 3.22
N ASN A 160 13.79 18.82 2.58
CA ASN A 160 15.20 19.21 2.65
C ASN A 160 15.61 19.57 4.09
N ASP A 161 16.72 18.98 4.54
CA ASP A 161 17.31 19.31 5.87
C ASP A 161 17.76 20.77 5.98
N GLU A 162 18.01 21.46 4.86
CA GLU A 162 18.39 22.89 4.86
C GLU A 162 17.27 23.79 5.38
N ASP A 163 16.01 23.42 5.19
CA ASP A 163 14.85 24.16 5.70
C ASP A 163 14.66 23.99 7.22
N LEU A 164 15.39 23.06 7.84
CA LEU A 164 15.30 22.73 9.27
C LEU A 164 16.34 23.46 10.15
N HIS A 165 17.40 24.04 9.57
CA HIS A 165 18.55 24.56 10.32
C HIS A 165 18.47 26.04 10.76
N GLY A 166 17.37 26.77 10.52
CA GLY A 166 17.21 28.20 10.85
C GLY A 166 16.65 28.52 12.23
N LEU A 167 16.78 27.69 13.27
CA LEU A 167 15.94 27.74 14.47
C LEU A 167 16.59 28.37 15.71
N ASP A 168 17.16 29.58 15.64
CA ASP A 168 17.78 30.20 16.82
C ASP A 168 16.97 31.33 17.52
N SER A 169 15.85 31.83 16.98
CA SER A 169 15.00 32.80 17.65
C SER A 169 13.54 32.33 17.82
N LEU A 170 12.90 32.73 18.95
CA LEU A 170 11.57 32.20 19.34
C LEU A 170 10.41 32.71 18.48
N ASP A 171 10.50 33.92 17.94
CA ASP A 171 9.44 34.52 17.11
C ASP A 171 9.52 34.04 15.66
N GLU A 172 10.72 33.90 15.11
CA GLU A 172 10.94 33.34 13.77
C GLU A 172 10.56 31.87 13.70
N ARG A 173 10.66 31.13 14.82
CA ARG A 173 10.25 29.73 14.94
C ARG A 173 8.78 29.49 14.59
N THR A 174 7.88 30.37 15.01
CA THR A 174 6.43 30.13 14.83
C THR A 174 6.00 30.32 13.39
N GLU A 175 6.52 31.33 12.70
CA GLU A 175 6.26 31.55 11.28
C GLU A 175 6.89 30.47 10.42
N HIS A 176 8.16 30.12 10.67
CA HIS A 176 8.86 29.08 9.95
C HIS A 176 8.20 27.70 10.10
N ILE A 177 7.79 27.30 11.32
CA ILE A 177 7.06 26.04 11.53
C ILE A 177 5.69 26.08 10.85
N ARG A 178 5.03 27.25 10.78
CA ARG A 178 3.78 27.43 10.07
C ARG A 178 3.97 27.26 8.56
N ASP A 179 5.05 27.79 8.01
CA ASP A 179 5.39 27.66 6.59
C ASP A 179 5.70 26.21 6.26
N MET A 180 6.52 25.53 7.05
CA MET A 180 6.77 24.09 6.91
C MET A 180 5.48 23.25 7.01
N ALA A 181 4.59 23.56 7.95
CA ALA A 181 3.31 22.86 8.09
C ALA A 181 2.37 23.09 6.89
N SER A 182 2.66 24.07 6.07
CA SER A 182 1.93 24.40 4.84
C SER A 182 2.63 23.86 3.59
N GLU A 183 3.83 23.29 3.73
CA GLU A 183 4.55 22.67 2.61
C GLU A 183 3.90 21.38 2.15
N ALA A 184 3.96 21.14 0.84
CA ALA A 184 3.33 19.99 0.22
C ALA A 184 3.75 18.61 0.82
N PRO A 185 5.03 18.40 1.22
CA PRO A 185 5.45 17.13 1.85
C PRO A 185 4.78 16.90 3.21
N VAL A 186 4.74 17.88 4.11
CA VAL A 186 4.10 17.76 5.45
C VAL A 186 2.59 17.56 5.31
N ILE A 187 1.96 18.26 4.35
CA ILE A 187 0.54 18.06 4.04
C ILE A 187 0.28 16.63 3.59
N LYS A 188 1.11 16.08 2.69
CA LYS A 188 1.00 14.71 2.21
C LYS A 188 1.19 13.70 3.35
N LEU A 189 2.18 13.93 4.21
CA LEU A 189 2.46 13.07 5.36
C LEU A 189 1.28 13.00 6.33
N VAL A 190 0.70 14.13 6.73
CA VAL A 190 -0.47 14.16 7.61
C VAL A 190 -1.70 13.53 6.94
N ASN A 191 -1.89 13.77 5.65
CA ASN A 191 -2.97 13.12 4.91
C ASN A 191 -2.77 11.60 4.82
N HIS A 192 -1.53 11.13 4.66
CA HIS A 192 -1.20 9.71 4.65
C HIS A 192 -1.53 9.05 6.00
N ILE A 193 -1.08 9.63 7.12
CA ILE A 193 -1.40 9.14 8.47
C ILE A 193 -2.91 9.00 8.67
N ILE A 194 -3.70 9.98 8.23
CA ILE A 194 -5.16 9.95 8.37
C ILE A 194 -5.77 8.89 7.44
N SER A 195 -5.32 8.80 6.21
CA SER A 195 -5.83 7.82 5.24
C SER A 195 -5.57 6.39 5.69
N GLU A 196 -4.37 6.10 6.16
CA GLU A 196 -3.96 4.80 6.67
C GLU A 196 -4.79 4.38 7.90
N ALA A 197 -5.05 5.32 8.83
CA ALA A 197 -5.93 5.09 9.97
C ALA A 197 -7.35 4.72 9.53
N ILE A 198 -7.89 5.39 8.50
CA ILE A 198 -9.22 5.11 7.95
C ILE A 198 -9.26 3.75 7.27
N GLU A 199 -8.25 3.41 6.48
CA GLU A 199 -8.12 2.11 5.80
C GLU A 199 -8.03 0.97 6.81
N SER A 200 -7.26 1.16 7.88
CA SER A 200 -7.13 0.24 9.01
C SER A 200 -8.35 0.19 9.93
N ARG A 201 -9.41 0.98 9.65
CA ARG A 201 -10.61 1.12 10.48
C ARG A 201 -10.31 1.52 11.92
N ALA A 202 -9.31 2.36 12.12
CA ALA A 202 -8.96 2.86 13.42
C ALA A 202 -10.06 3.76 13.98
N SER A 203 -10.31 3.66 15.29
CA SER A 203 -11.19 4.57 16.03
C SER A 203 -10.45 5.83 16.50
N ASP A 204 -9.15 5.72 16.74
CA ASP A 204 -8.30 6.80 17.25
C ASP A 204 -6.92 6.77 16.59
N ILE A 205 -6.33 7.96 16.44
CA ILE A 205 -4.93 8.18 16.03
C ILE A 205 -4.21 8.81 17.22
N HIS A 206 -3.13 8.19 17.66
CA HIS A 206 -2.26 8.69 18.70
C HIS A 206 -0.91 9.10 18.10
N LEU A 207 -0.55 10.36 18.26
CA LEU A 207 0.75 10.93 17.94
C LEU A 207 1.40 11.39 19.24
N GLU A 208 2.39 10.66 19.70
CA GLU A 208 2.97 10.85 21.04
C GLU A 208 4.46 11.19 20.91
N PRO A 209 4.86 12.44 21.20
CA PRO A 209 6.27 12.81 21.20
C PRO A 209 6.98 12.30 22.44
N PHE A 210 8.04 11.52 22.24
CA PHE A 210 9.02 11.12 23.26
C PHE A 210 10.35 11.85 23.08
N ASP A 211 11.32 11.57 23.95
CA ASP A 211 12.61 12.25 23.90
C ASP A 211 13.40 11.99 22.63
N ASP A 212 13.28 10.80 22.03
CA ASP A 212 14.05 10.39 20.86
C ASP A 212 13.18 10.12 19.61
N GLU A 213 11.86 10.01 19.75
CA GLU A 213 10.96 9.62 18.68
C GLU A 213 9.58 10.29 18.73
N LEU A 214 8.85 10.22 17.62
CA LEU A 214 7.43 10.56 17.54
C LEU A 214 6.65 9.26 17.27
N LEU A 215 6.07 8.71 18.33
CA LEU A 215 5.34 7.44 18.25
C LEU A 215 3.98 7.62 17.59
N LEU A 216 3.69 6.85 16.54
CA LEU A 216 2.39 6.79 15.89
C LEU A 216 1.70 5.47 16.23
N ARG A 217 0.49 5.55 16.78
CA ARG A 217 -0.32 4.38 17.10
C ARG A 217 -1.76 4.59 16.65
N TYR A 218 -2.36 3.52 16.13
CA TYR A 218 -3.80 3.48 15.82
C TYR A 218 -4.51 2.54 16.77
N ARG A 219 -5.71 2.94 17.21
CA ARG A 219 -6.60 2.05 17.96
C ARG A 219 -7.50 1.31 17.01
N ILE A 220 -7.32 0.01 16.88
CA ILE A 220 -8.10 -0.88 16.03
C ILE A 220 -8.75 -1.93 16.93
N ASP A 221 -10.07 -2.07 16.85
CA ASP A 221 -10.84 -2.98 17.71
C ASP A 221 -10.53 -2.86 19.22
N GLY A 222 -10.29 -1.63 19.67
CA GLY A 222 -9.99 -1.30 21.07
C GLY A 222 -8.52 -1.46 21.49
N ILE A 223 -7.66 -2.05 20.65
CA ILE A 223 -6.24 -2.27 20.92
C ILE A 223 -5.40 -1.21 20.19
N LEU A 224 -4.36 -0.70 20.85
CA LEU A 224 -3.38 0.18 20.24
C LEU A 224 -2.32 -0.64 19.51
N HIS A 225 -2.18 -0.38 18.22
CA HIS A 225 -1.15 -0.95 17.35
C HIS A 225 -0.18 0.16 16.96
N GLU A 226 1.09 -0.18 16.96
CA GLU A 226 2.19 0.69 16.55
C GLU A 226 2.33 0.63 15.03
N PHE A 227 2.57 1.79 14.42
CA PHE A 227 2.75 1.96 12.99
C PHE A 227 4.06 2.69 12.70
N ASP A 228 4.40 2.88 11.44
CA ASP A 228 5.60 3.60 11.02
C ASP A 228 5.66 4.99 11.64
N HIS A 229 6.79 5.33 12.31
CA HIS A 229 6.94 6.56 13.04
C HIS A 229 7.42 7.70 12.13
N PRO A 230 6.72 8.85 12.13
CA PRO A 230 7.28 10.04 11.51
C PRO A 230 8.58 10.45 12.21
N PRO A 231 9.59 10.92 11.47
CA PRO A 231 10.81 11.43 12.10
C PRO A 231 10.50 12.50 13.11
N LYS A 232 11.15 12.42 14.29
CA LYS A 232 10.96 13.37 15.38
C LYS A 232 11.15 14.82 14.97
N ARG A 233 12.09 15.10 14.05
CA ARG A 233 12.35 16.45 13.50
C ARG A 233 11.10 17.11 12.89
N LEU A 234 10.12 16.31 12.43
CA LEU A 234 8.87 16.80 11.85
C LEU A 234 7.73 16.94 12.87
N SER A 235 7.93 16.57 14.12
CA SER A 235 6.90 16.58 15.17
C SER A 235 6.19 17.94 15.29
N SER A 236 6.96 19.03 15.30
CA SER A 236 6.41 20.40 15.39
C SER A 236 5.60 20.77 14.14
N ALA A 237 6.08 20.42 12.95
CA ALA A 237 5.39 20.72 11.69
C ALA A 237 4.10 19.90 11.56
N ILE A 238 4.13 18.61 11.88
CA ILE A 238 2.97 17.71 11.89
C ILE A 238 1.92 18.22 12.87
N THR A 239 2.31 18.53 14.12
CA THR A 239 1.40 19.06 15.14
C THR A 239 0.78 20.37 14.70
N THR A 240 1.58 21.28 14.14
CA THR A 240 1.10 22.57 13.61
C THR A 240 0.12 22.37 12.46
N ARG A 241 0.40 21.43 11.56
CA ARG A 241 -0.53 21.08 10.47
C ARG A 241 -1.87 20.58 10.99
N ILE A 242 -1.86 19.69 11.98
CA ILE A 242 -3.08 19.19 12.65
C ILE A 242 -3.84 20.34 13.31
N LYS A 243 -3.16 21.25 14.03
CA LYS A 243 -3.80 22.43 14.62
C LYS A 243 -4.44 23.33 13.58
N ILE A 244 -3.77 23.59 12.44
CA ILE A 244 -4.34 24.35 11.32
C ILE A 244 -5.62 23.70 10.83
N MET A 245 -5.59 22.37 10.60
CA MET A 245 -6.75 21.63 10.12
C MET A 245 -7.91 21.62 11.12
N ALA A 246 -7.60 21.54 12.42
CA ALA A 246 -8.55 21.55 13.53
C ALA A 246 -9.00 22.95 13.96
N LYS A 247 -8.44 24.01 13.36
CA LYS A 247 -8.67 25.44 13.69
C LYS A 247 -8.31 25.80 15.14
N MET A 248 -7.23 25.19 15.65
CA MET A 248 -6.66 25.44 16.96
C MET A 248 -5.63 26.57 16.93
N ASP A 249 -5.29 27.12 18.08
CA ASP A 249 -4.23 28.11 18.24
C ASP A 249 -2.85 27.46 18.04
N ILE A 250 -2.11 27.93 17.05
CA ILE A 250 -0.80 27.42 16.68
C ILE A 250 0.27 27.90 17.70
N SER A 251 0.08 29.07 18.28
CA SER A 251 1.02 29.68 19.20
C SER A 251 0.99 29.06 20.59
N GLU A 252 -0.17 28.52 21.02
CA GLU A 252 -0.31 27.86 22.29
C GLU A 252 0.27 26.44 22.25
N ARG A 253 1.29 26.15 23.07
CA ARG A 253 2.00 24.87 23.12
C ARG A 253 1.93 24.15 24.45
N ARG A 254 1.41 24.83 25.49
CA ARG A 254 1.43 24.35 26.88
C ARG A 254 0.09 23.85 27.34
N LEU A 255 -0.98 24.48 26.87
CA LEU A 255 -2.33 24.16 27.30
C LEU A 255 -3.00 23.18 26.34
N PRO A 256 -3.77 22.22 26.87
CA PRO A 256 -4.60 21.36 26.05
C PRO A 256 -5.58 22.18 25.20
N GLN A 257 -5.80 21.73 23.99
CA GLN A 257 -6.79 22.29 23.08
C GLN A 257 -7.66 21.19 22.54
N ASP A 258 -8.84 21.54 22.06
CA ASP A 258 -9.71 20.65 21.31
C ASP A 258 -10.19 21.32 20.02
N GLY A 259 -10.46 20.51 19.01
CA GLY A 259 -10.89 20.99 17.70
C GLY A 259 -11.56 19.91 16.89
N ARG A 260 -11.93 20.25 15.66
CA ARG A 260 -12.55 19.30 14.74
C ARG A 260 -11.95 19.44 13.34
N ILE A 261 -11.70 18.31 12.72
CA ILE A 261 -11.27 18.22 11.33
C ILE A 261 -12.38 17.55 10.53
N LYS A 262 -12.84 18.20 9.47
CA LYS A 262 -13.78 17.62 8.51
C LYS A 262 -13.08 17.44 7.19
N LEU A 263 -13.00 16.19 6.73
CA LEU A 263 -12.33 15.82 5.49
C LEU A 263 -13.23 14.93 4.65
N LYS A 264 -12.96 14.91 3.36
CA LYS A 264 -13.50 13.91 2.45
C LYS A 264 -12.37 13.03 1.94
N ILE A 265 -12.32 11.79 2.40
CA ILE A 265 -11.29 10.81 2.03
C ILE A 265 -11.98 9.57 1.47
N LEU A 266 -11.48 9.04 0.34
CA LEU A 266 -12.04 7.87 -0.34
C LEU A 266 -13.56 7.97 -0.57
N GLY A 267 -14.06 9.18 -0.86
CA GLY A 267 -15.49 9.45 -1.08
C GLY A 267 -16.36 9.47 0.18
N LYS A 268 -15.78 9.27 1.36
CA LYS A 268 -16.50 9.31 2.66
C LYS A 268 -16.25 10.64 3.36
N ASP A 269 -17.29 11.18 3.98
CA ASP A 269 -17.17 12.34 4.87
C ASP A 269 -16.70 11.86 6.25
N ILE A 270 -15.53 12.35 6.67
CA ILE A 270 -14.91 12.00 7.95
C ILE A 270 -14.97 13.22 8.86
N ASP A 271 -15.44 13.04 10.08
CA ASP A 271 -15.48 14.05 11.15
C ASP A 271 -14.62 13.52 12.32
N MET A 272 -13.46 14.15 12.53
CA MET A 272 -12.53 13.79 13.60
C MET A 272 -12.54 14.85 14.69
N ARG A 273 -12.58 14.41 15.94
CA ARG A 273 -12.26 15.23 17.10
C ARG A 273 -10.78 15.16 17.40
N VAL A 274 -10.16 16.29 17.59
CA VAL A 274 -8.72 16.41 17.91
C VAL A 274 -8.58 17.05 19.27
#